data_8b8445db4cd11d8b11810c72945abb18
#
_entry.id   8b8445db4cd11d8b11810c72945abb18
#
_cell.length_a   1.000
_cell.length_b   1.000
_cell.length_c   1.000
_cell.angle_alpha   90.00
_cell.angle_beta   90.00
_cell.angle_gamma   90.00
#
_symmetry.space_group_name_H-M   'P 1'
#
loop_
_entity.id
_entity.type
_entity.pdbx_description
1 polymer ?
#
loop_
_entity_poly.entity_id
_entity_poly.type
_entity_poly.pdbx_seq_one_letter_code
_entity_poly.pdbx_strand_id
1 'polypeptide(L)'
;MKFFSAYKTCIKIAVDQAIAYRFDFIVSMIITFLGSLGLPLVALLIYGAGAGFPGWSFYEVLLIQSLFTVSQAFTRVCLGDMVWTTMFHVREGSFEVVLLKPMNPLAYIIATTFSPGCFGNLLCGFVLLTYALWHIQIASFSAVFACLLLFIAGIAVMVSIYLIIAAASFKWVGNSRLPEIASSVEAFGQYPIEIFPVAIRAIASFIIPVCLIGFYPAAALLGRTGIEAFGSAGVALLFLAFGVCLYRKMIRMYQGAGG
;
A
#
# COMPACT_ATOMS: atom_id res chain seq x y z
N MET A 1 -9.45 -14.26 -20.01
CA MET A 1 -10.72 -14.69 -19.37
C MET A 1 -10.51 -15.52 -18.10
N LYS A 2 -9.53 -16.44 -18.02
CA LYS A 2 -9.35 -17.32 -16.83
C LYS A 2 -8.96 -16.59 -15.53
N PHE A 3 -8.15 -15.52 -15.57
CA PHE A 3 -7.72 -14.80 -14.37
C PHE A 3 -8.87 -14.11 -13.64
N PHE A 4 -9.68 -13.31 -14.32
CA PHE A 4 -10.82 -12.60 -13.71
C PHE A 4 -11.85 -13.55 -13.11
N SER A 5 -12.11 -14.68 -13.76
CA SER A 5 -13.02 -15.71 -13.24
C SER A 5 -12.45 -16.34 -11.97
N ALA A 6 -11.16 -16.70 -11.96
CA ALA A 6 -10.48 -17.25 -10.79
C ALA A 6 -10.46 -16.23 -9.63
N TYR A 7 -10.10 -14.97 -9.91
CA TYR A 7 -10.06 -13.90 -8.91
C TYR A 7 -11.44 -13.67 -8.27
N LYS A 8 -12.50 -13.58 -9.10
CA LYS A 8 -13.88 -13.47 -8.59
C LYS A 8 -14.27 -14.64 -7.68
N THR A 9 -13.87 -15.86 -8.05
CA THR A 9 -14.14 -17.06 -7.24
C THR A 9 -13.38 -17.00 -5.91
N CYS A 10 -12.11 -16.61 -5.91
CA CYS A 10 -11.31 -16.45 -4.70
C CYS A 10 -11.87 -15.35 -3.77
N ILE A 11 -12.28 -14.21 -4.32
CA ILE A 11 -12.97 -13.16 -3.54
C ILE A 11 -14.23 -13.73 -2.89
N LYS A 12 -15.07 -14.46 -3.67
CA LYS A 12 -16.28 -15.07 -3.12
C LYS A 12 -15.97 -16.01 -1.97
N ILE A 13 -14.99 -16.90 -2.14
CA ILE A 13 -14.57 -17.84 -1.07
C ILE A 13 -14.09 -17.08 0.17
N ALA A 14 -13.27 -16.02 0.01
CA ALA A 14 -12.79 -15.22 1.13
C ALA A 14 -13.92 -14.49 1.86
N VAL A 15 -14.92 -13.98 1.13
CA VAL A 15 -16.11 -13.35 1.72
C VAL A 15 -16.99 -14.38 2.42
N ASP A 16 -17.26 -15.54 1.80
CA ASP A 16 -18.03 -16.64 2.41
C ASP A 16 -17.35 -17.12 3.70
N GLN A 17 -16.03 -17.19 3.72
CA GLN A 17 -15.23 -17.52 4.90
C GLN A 17 -15.38 -16.44 5.99
N ALA A 18 -15.31 -15.16 5.62
CA ALA A 18 -15.49 -14.04 6.56
C ALA A 18 -16.92 -14.06 7.17
N ILE A 19 -17.93 -14.43 6.40
CA ILE A 19 -19.31 -14.58 6.89
C ILE A 19 -19.43 -15.79 7.84
N ALA A 20 -18.79 -16.89 7.51
CA ALA A 20 -18.79 -18.10 8.35
C ALA A 20 -18.11 -17.84 9.71
N TYR A 21 -16.98 -17.12 9.70
CA TYR A 21 -16.23 -16.72 10.90
C TYR A 21 -16.46 -15.25 11.26
N ARG A 22 -17.72 -14.83 11.29
CA ARG A 22 -18.14 -13.43 11.47
C ARG A 22 -17.56 -12.75 12.71
N PHE A 23 -17.37 -13.47 13.82
CA PHE A 23 -16.82 -12.90 15.03
C PHE A 23 -15.36 -12.50 14.84
N ASP A 24 -14.54 -13.39 14.30
CA ASP A 24 -13.13 -13.11 13.99
C ASP A 24 -13.00 -11.97 12.95
N PHE A 25 -13.87 -11.97 11.94
CA PHE A 25 -13.93 -10.89 10.96
C PHE A 25 -14.23 -9.52 11.60
N ILE A 26 -15.24 -9.43 12.49
CA ILE A 26 -15.59 -8.18 13.19
C ILE A 26 -14.45 -7.72 14.09
N VAL A 27 -13.86 -8.63 14.86
CA VAL A 27 -12.71 -8.31 15.74
C VAL A 27 -11.53 -7.81 14.91
N SER A 28 -11.21 -8.48 13.81
CA SER A 28 -10.17 -8.08 12.88
C SER A 28 -10.42 -6.69 12.27
N MET A 29 -11.66 -6.40 11.87
CA MET A 29 -12.05 -5.07 11.40
C MET A 29 -11.86 -3.99 12.46
N ILE A 30 -12.25 -4.24 13.70
CA ILE A 30 -12.10 -3.29 14.80
C ILE A 30 -10.60 -3.04 15.08
N ILE A 31 -9.80 -4.09 15.16
CA ILE A 31 -8.36 -3.98 15.43
C ILE A 31 -7.67 -3.18 14.32
N THR A 32 -7.98 -3.49 13.06
CA THR A 32 -7.37 -2.79 11.91
C THR A 32 -7.86 -1.34 11.82
N PHE A 33 -9.13 -1.06 12.12
CA PHE A 33 -9.66 0.30 12.20
C PHE A 33 -8.94 1.13 13.28
N LEU A 34 -8.88 0.62 14.51
CA LEU A 34 -8.23 1.30 15.64
C LEU A 34 -6.72 1.48 15.41
N GLY A 35 -6.06 0.48 14.83
CA GLY A 35 -4.64 0.57 14.46
C GLY A 35 -4.35 1.69 13.47
N SER A 36 -5.27 1.95 12.54
CA SER A 36 -5.14 3.04 11.56
C SER A 36 -5.32 4.44 12.14
N LEU A 37 -5.90 4.58 13.34
CA LEU A 37 -6.03 5.86 14.02
C LEU A 37 -4.73 6.33 14.69
N GLY A 38 -3.74 5.45 14.87
CA GLY A 38 -2.54 5.75 15.63
C GLY A 38 -1.83 7.02 15.19
N LEU A 39 -1.48 7.14 13.91
CA LEU A 39 -0.79 8.33 13.38
C LEU A 39 -1.66 9.59 13.33
N PRO A 40 -2.94 9.56 12.92
CA PRO A 40 -3.85 10.69 13.06
C PRO A 40 -3.97 11.21 14.51
N LEU A 41 -4.01 10.32 15.50
CA LEU A 41 -4.02 10.71 16.91
C LEU A 41 -2.71 11.37 17.34
N VAL A 42 -1.57 10.85 16.88
CA VAL A 42 -0.26 11.51 17.14
C VAL A 42 -0.22 12.89 16.51
N ALA A 43 -0.70 13.05 15.28
CA ALA A 43 -0.80 14.37 14.63
C ALA A 43 -1.71 15.31 15.45
N LEU A 44 -2.86 14.84 15.93
CA LEU A 44 -3.77 15.62 16.77
C LEU A 44 -3.07 16.10 18.06
N LEU A 45 -2.31 15.24 18.71
CA LEU A 45 -1.57 15.60 19.94
C LEU A 45 -0.47 16.63 19.65
N ILE A 46 0.29 16.49 18.56
CA ILE A 46 1.34 17.43 18.15
C ILE A 46 0.74 18.84 17.91
N TYR A 47 -0.35 18.92 17.14
CA TYR A 47 -1.01 20.18 16.85
C TYR A 47 -1.74 20.76 18.08
N GLY A 48 -2.30 19.92 18.94
CA GLY A 48 -2.91 20.33 20.20
C GLY A 48 -1.90 20.89 21.22
N ALA A 49 -0.64 20.47 21.14
CA ALA A 49 0.46 21.01 21.95
C ALA A 49 1.06 22.31 21.38
N GLY A 50 0.48 22.87 20.30
CA GLY A 50 0.99 24.08 19.65
C GLY A 50 2.24 23.84 18.78
N ALA A 51 2.70 22.60 18.66
CA ALA A 51 3.73 22.20 17.72
C ALA A 51 3.03 21.68 16.45
N GLY A 52 3.57 21.95 15.27
CA GLY A 52 2.99 21.49 14.01
C GLY A 52 4.06 21.45 12.92
N PHE A 53 3.70 20.92 11.77
CA PHE A 53 4.60 20.94 10.61
C PHE A 53 4.54 22.33 9.97
N PRO A 54 5.69 23.00 9.76
CA PRO A 54 5.72 24.34 9.20
C PRO A 54 5.00 24.43 7.85
N GLY A 55 4.06 25.38 7.73
CA GLY A 55 3.29 25.59 6.51
C GLY A 55 2.13 24.60 6.26
N TRP A 56 1.86 23.67 7.20
CA TRP A 56 0.80 22.67 7.10
C TRP A 56 -0.15 22.79 8.28
N SER A 57 -1.45 22.90 8.01
CA SER A 57 -2.48 22.81 9.05
C SER A 57 -2.74 21.35 9.45
N PHE A 58 -3.37 21.14 10.61
CA PHE A 58 -3.76 19.81 11.06
C PHE A 58 -4.60 19.04 10.01
N TYR A 59 -5.58 19.71 9.41
CA TYR A 59 -6.46 19.08 8.43
C TYR A 59 -5.75 18.73 7.11
N GLU A 60 -4.76 19.50 6.71
CA GLU A 60 -3.94 19.18 5.53
C GLU A 60 -3.03 17.98 5.79
N VAL A 61 -2.45 17.85 6.98
CA VAL A 61 -1.69 16.67 7.39
C VAL A 61 -2.61 15.46 7.51
N LEU A 62 -3.81 15.63 8.07
CA LEU A 62 -4.81 14.58 8.13
C LEU A 62 -5.23 14.10 6.73
N LEU A 63 -5.29 15.01 5.75
CA LEU A 63 -5.53 14.65 4.34
C LEU A 63 -4.42 13.75 3.80
N ILE A 64 -3.14 14.08 4.05
CA ILE A 64 -1.99 13.25 3.64
C ILE A 64 -2.13 11.85 4.25
N GLN A 65 -2.36 11.78 5.56
CA GLN A 65 -2.47 10.52 6.31
C GLN A 65 -3.69 9.69 5.88
N SER A 66 -4.81 10.35 5.59
CA SER A 66 -6.02 9.65 5.13
C SER A 66 -5.84 9.04 3.74
N LEU A 67 -5.28 9.79 2.78
CA LEU A 67 -4.97 9.28 1.44
C LEU A 67 -3.94 8.15 1.49
N PHE A 68 -2.92 8.28 2.34
CA PHE A 68 -1.98 7.19 2.61
C PHE A 68 -2.69 5.94 3.14
N THR A 69 -3.55 6.10 4.16
CA THR A 69 -4.30 5.00 4.77
C THR A 69 -5.22 4.31 3.76
N VAL A 70 -5.92 5.08 2.91
CA VAL A 70 -6.77 4.51 1.85
C VAL A 70 -5.93 3.75 0.82
N SER A 71 -4.79 4.29 0.37
CA SER A 71 -3.88 3.61 -0.56
C SER A 71 -3.36 2.29 0.03
N GLN A 72 -2.90 2.33 1.27
CA GLN A 72 -2.40 1.17 2.00
C GLN A 72 -3.50 0.12 2.20
N ALA A 73 -4.69 0.57 2.66
CA ALA A 73 -5.82 -0.31 2.91
C ALA A 73 -6.30 -1.00 1.63
N PHE A 74 -6.40 -0.26 0.52
CA PHE A 74 -6.77 -0.83 -0.77
C PHE A 74 -5.77 -1.91 -1.20
N THR A 75 -4.48 -1.61 -1.08
CA THR A 75 -3.43 -2.58 -1.43
C THR A 75 -3.46 -3.79 -0.51
N ARG A 76 -3.68 -3.61 0.80
CA ARG A 76 -3.78 -4.70 1.77
C ARG A 76 -5.01 -5.58 1.55
N VAL A 77 -6.15 -5.02 1.22
CA VAL A 77 -7.35 -5.80 0.87
C VAL A 77 -7.09 -6.68 -0.36
N CYS A 78 -6.44 -6.12 -1.39
CA CYS A 78 -6.18 -6.84 -2.64
C CYS A 78 -4.98 -7.79 -2.60
N LEU A 79 -3.92 -7.44 -1.83
CA LEU A 79 -2.61 -8.09 -1.87
C LEU A 79 -2.00 -8.30 -0.46
N GLY A 80 -2.78 -8.10 0.61
CA GLY A 80 -2.26 -8.05 1.98
C GLY A 80 -1.45 -9.26 2.38
N ASP A 81 -1.91 -10.43 2.00
CA ASP A 81 -1.27 -11.69 2.35
C ASP A 81 -0.23 -12.17 1.32
N MET A 82 -0.01 -11.41 0.22
CA MET A 82 0.90 -11.82 -0.85
C MET A 82 2.32 -12.10 -0.35
N VAL A 83 2.85 -11.20 0.49
CA VAL A 83 4.21 -11.33 1.03
C VAL A 83 4.30 -12.57 1.92
N TRP A 84 3.38 -12.68 2.89
CA TRP A 84 3.34 -13.80 3.83
C TRP A 84 3.07 -15.14 3.15
N THR A 85 2.13 -15.18 2.21
CA THR A 85 1.82 -16.39 1.42
C THR A 85 3.04 -16.82 0.61
N THR A 86 3.73 -15.89 -0.06
CA THR A 86 4.94 -16.21 -0.81
C THR A 86 6.04 -16.72 0.13
N MET A 87 6.28 -16.02 1.25
CA MET A 87 7.28 -16.44 2.26
C MET A 87 6.97 -17.82 2.82
N PHE A 88 5.70 -18.09 3.15
CA PHE A 88 5.27 -19.39 3.67
C PHE A 88 5.53 -20.51 2.68
N HIS A 89 5.06 -20.35 1.42
CA HIS A 89 5.28 -21.37 0.40
C HIS A 89 6.75 -21.62 0.08
N VAL A 90 7.58 -20.57 0.07
CA VAL A 90 9.02 -20.72 -0.16
C VAL A 90 9.70 -21.43 1.01
N ARG A 91 9.35 -21.07 2.25
CA ARG A 91 9.92 -21.67 3.47
C ARG A 91 9.56 -23.15 3.61
N GLU A 92 8.31 -23.51 3.35
CA GLU A 92 7.81 -24.90 3.45
C GLU A 92 8.13 -25.75 2.21
N GLY A 93 8.81 -25.17 1.19
CA GLY A 93 9.08 -25.87 -0.07
C GLY A 93 7.83 -26.16 -0.91
N SER A 94 6.67 -25.65 -0.50
CA SER A 94 5.38 -25.91 -1.14
C SER A 94 5.08 -24.99 -2.34
N PHE A 95 6.01 -24.11 -2.72
CA PHE A 95 5.81 -23.22 -3.88
C PHE A 95 5.67 -23.99 -5.21
N GLU A 96 6.16 -25.24 -5.27
CA GLU A 96 5.95 -26.14 -6.41
C GLU A 96 4.47 -26.36 -6.70
N VAL A 97 3.63 -26.45 -5.66
CA VAL A 97 2.18 -26.56 -5.82
C VAL A 97 1.58 -25.35 -6.55
N VAL A 98 2.15 -24.15 -6.32
CA VAL A 98 1.75 -22.93 -7.03
C VAL A 98 2.18 -23.00 -8.49
N LEU A 99 3.37 -23.55 -8.79
CA LEU A 99 3.88 -23.70 -10.15
C LEU A 99 3.09 -24.72 -10.98
N LEU A 100 2.50 -25.74 -10.34
CA LEU A 100 1.67 -26.75 -11.02
C LEU A 100 0.27 -26.23 -11.39
N LYS A 101 -0.15 -25.07 -10.92
CA LYS A 101 -1.46 -24.51 -11.28
C LYS A 101 -1.49 -24.08 -12.76
N PRO A 102 -2.61 -24.29 -13.47
CA PRO A 102 -2.74 -23.98 -14.90
C PRO A 102 -2.93 -22.47 -15.17
N MET A 103 -2.16 -21.62 -14.45
CA MET A 103 -2.16 -20.16 -14.57
C MET A 103 -0.81 -19.57 -14.15
N ASN A 104 -0.59 -18.31 -14.50
CA ASN A 104 0.63 -17.62 -14.10
C ASN A 104 0.77 -17.60 -12.57
N PRO A 105 1.92 -18.03 -11.98
CA PRO A 105 2.12 -18.10 -10.53
C PRO A 105 1.85 -16.77 -9.81
N LEU A 106 2.33 -15.64 -10.38
CA LEU A 106 2.05 -14.32 -9.82
C LEU A 106 0.53 -14.03 -9.80
N ALA A 107 -0.17 -14.34 -10.89
CA ALA A 107 -1.60 -14.14 -10.99
C ALA A 107 -2.37 -15.03 -10.01
N TYR A 108 -1.88 -16.25 -9.77
CA TYR A 108 -2.44 -17.16 -8.77
C TYR A 108 -2.30 -16.60 -7.35
N ILE A 109 -1.09 -16.17 -6.98
CA ILE A 109 -0.85 -15.57 -5.66
C ILE A 109 -1.73 -14.33 -5.47
N ILE A 110 -1.77 -13.40 -6.43
CA ILE A 110 -2.65 -12.23 -6.36
C ILE A 110 -4.13 -12.64 -6.19
N ALA A 111 -4.57 -13.67 -6.89
CA ALA A 111 -5.97 -14.11 -6.80
C ALA A 111 -6.34 -14.70 -5.44
N THR A 112 -5.39 -15.34 -4.75
CA THR A 112 -5.64 -16.06 -3.48
C THR A 112 -5.37 -15.22 -2.24
N THR A 113 -4.83 -14.00 -2.37
CA THR A 113 -4.40 -13.15 -1.25
C THR A 113 -5.37 -12.01 -0.91
N PHE A 114 -6.62 -12.11 -1.34
CA PHE A 114 -7.66 -11.17 -0.95
C PHE A 114 -8.00 -11.33 0.54
N SER A 115 -7.87 -10.24 1.31
CA SER A 115 -8.02 -10.24 2.78
C SER A 115 -9.16 -9.32 3.23
N PRO A 116 -10.37 -9.84 3.48
CA PRO A 116 -11.50 -9.04 3.97
C PRO A 116 -11.26 -8.42 5.34
N GLY A 117 -10.42 -9.02 6.19
CA GLY A 117 -10.08 -8.50 7.52
C GLY A 117 -9.47 -7.09 7.50
N CYS A 118 -8.89 -6.66 6.36
CA CYS A 118 -8.33 -5.33 6.19
C CYS A 118 -9.37 -4.24 5.84
N PHE A 119 -10.66 -4.55 5.72
CA PHE A 119 -11.70 -3.55 5.46
C PHE A 119 -11.81 -2.50 6.59
N GLY A 120 -11.42 -2.83 7.82
CA GLY A 120 -11.36 -1.87 8.91
C GLY A 120 -10.43 -0.68 8.62
N ASN A 121 -9.25 -0.95 8.04
CA ASN A 121 -8.32 0.10 7.61
C ASN A 121 -8.95 0.99 6.52
N LEU A 122 -9.63 0.37 5.56
CA LEU A 122 -10.26 1.09 4.45
C LEU A 122 -11.39 2.00 4.97
N LEU A 123 -12.21 1.51 5.88
CA LEU A 123 -13.27 2.29 6.53
C LEU A 123 -12.67 3.48 7.30
N CYS A 124 -11.62 3.24 8.10
CA CYS A 124 -10.93 4.30 8.83
C CYS A 124 -10.38 5.36 7.87
N GLY A 125 -9.68 4.94 6.81
CA GLY A 125 -9.14 5.84 5.80
C GLY A 125 -10.21 6.73 5.15
N PHE A 126 -11.37 6.18 4.80
CA PHE A 126 -12.47 6.96 4.24
C PHE A 126 -13.11 7.91 5.25
N VAL A 127 -13.27 7.49 6.52
CA VAL A 127 -13.78 8.37 7.59
C VAL A 127 -12.84 9.56 7.80
N LEU A 128 -11.53 9.32 7.87
CA LEU A 128 -10.53 10.37 8.02
C LEU A 128 -10.48 11.28 6.79
N LEU A 129 -10.58 10.70 5.58
CA LEU A 129 -10.59 11.44 4.33
C LEU A 129 -11.81 12.36 4.24
N THR A 130 -13.00 11.87 4.52
CA THR A 130 -14.21 12.68 4.51
C THR A 130 -14.16 13.79 5.55
N TYR A 131 -13.64 13.50 6.75
CA TYR A 131 -13.46 14.50 7.79
C TYR A 131 -12.44 15.57 7.40
N ALA A 132 -11.31 15.20 6.80
CA ALA A 132 -10.32 16.15 6.29
C ALA A 132 -10.89 17.05 5.18
N LEU A 133 -11.58 16.44 4.20
CA LEU A 133 -12.18 17.16 3.08
C LEU A 133 -13.26 18.16 3.52
N TRP A 134 -13.95 17.89 4.62
CA TRP A 134 -14.96 18.83 5.16
C TRP A 134 -14.35 20.15 5.65
N HIS A 135 -13.09 20.13 6.06
CA HIS A 135 -12.38 21.28 6.65
C HIS A 135 -11.41 21.96 5.71
N ILE A 136 -11.26 21.45 4.48
CA ILE A 136 -10.29 21.94 3.49
C ILE A 136 -11.03 22.48 2.27
N GLN A 137 -10.50 23.55 1.69
CA GLN A 137 -10.95 24.04 0.39
C GLN A 137 -10.18 23.34 -0.73
N ILE A 138 -10.90 22.70 -1.63
CA ILE A 138 -10.33 22.09 -2.83
C ILE A 138 -9.99 23.21 -3.81
N ALA A 139 -8.75 23.21 -4.32
CA ALA A 139 -8.24 24.30 -5.14
C ALA A 139 -9.00 24.46 -6.48
N SER A 140 -9.31 23.34 -7.16
CA SER A 140 -10.01 23.36 -8.44
C SER A 140 -10.51 21.97 -8.84
N PHE A 141 -11.34 21.88 -9.86
CA PHE A 141 -11.75 20.58 -10.43
C PHE A 141 -10.58 19.83 -11.05
N SER A 142 -9.63 20.52 -11.68
CA SER A 142 -8.40 19.91 -12.21
C SER A 142 -7.51 19.33 -11.11
N ALA A 143 -7.53 19.90 -9.91
CA ALA A 143 -6.82 19.38 -8.73
C ALA A 143 -7.35 18.00 -8.30
N VAL A 144 -8.65 17.77 -8.41
CA VAL A 144 -9.25 16.45 -8.12
C VAL A 144 -8.77 15.40 -9.13
N PHE A 145 -8.71 15.75 -10.41
CA PHE A 145 -8.21 14.84 -11.44
C PHE A 145 -6.72 14.52 -11.23
N ALA A 146 -5.90 15.53 -10.93
CA ALA A 146 -4.48 15.36 -10.61
C ALA A 146 -4.29 14.46 -9.37
N CYS A 147 -5.09 14.69 -8.31
CA CYS A 147 -5.08 13.86 -7.12
C CYS A 147 -5.38 12.39 -7.45
N LEU A 148 -6.44 12.11 -8.23
CA LEU A 148 -6.80 10.74 -8.61
C LEU A 148 -5.70 10.05 -9.41
N LEU A 149 -5.07 10.76 -10.35
CA LEU A 149 -3.96 10.24 -11.14
C LEU A 149 -2.75 9.89 -10.24
N LEU A 150 -2.36 10.81 -9.36
CA LEU A 150 -1.24 10.60 -8.44
C LEU A 150 -1.57 9.53 -7.38
N PHE A 151 -2.81 9.42 -6.96
CA PHE A 151 -3.27 8.38 -6.04
C PHE A 151 -3.17 6.98 -6.66
N ILE A 152 -3.56 6.82 -7.92
CA ILE A 152 -3.38 5.56 -8.66
C ILE A 152 -1.89 5.22 -8.80
N ALA A 153 -1.05 6.22 -9.08
CA ALA A 153 0.40 6.03 -9.10
C ALA A 153 0.94 5.61 -7.71
N GLY A 154 0.40 6.16 -6.62
CA GLY A 154 0.72 5.77 -5.25
C GLY A 154 0.36 4.31 -4.94
N ILE A 155 -0.80 3.84 -5.40
CA ILE A 155 -1.18 2.41 -5.30
C ILE A 155 -0.17 1.55 -6.08
N ALA A 156 0.26 1.98 -7.27
CA ALA A 156 1.26 1.25 -8.06
C ALA A 156 2.60 1.14 -7.33
N VAL A 157 3.01 2.17 -6.57
CA VAL A 157 4.19 2.12 -5.70
C VAL A 157 4.02 1.08 -4.59
N MET A 158 2.89 1.08 -3.90
CA MET A 158 2.60 0.10 -2.84
C MET A 158 2.63 -1.33 -3.37
N VAL A 159 1.98 -1.59 -4.51
CA VAL A 159 2.02 -2.89 -5.19
C VAL A 159 3.46 -3.29 -5.52
N SER A 160 4.28 -2.34 -5.98
CA SER A 160 5.69 -2.58 -6.33
C SER A 160 6.52 -2.98 -5.11
N ILE A 161 6.33 -2.31 -3.97
CA ILE A 161 7.00 -2.64 -2.72
C ILE A 161 6.65 -4.07 -2.30
N TYR A 162 5.38 -4.46 -2.34
CA TYR A 162 4.95 -5.81 -1.99
C TYR A 162 5.54 -6.87 -2.93
N LEU A 163 5.59 -6.57 -4.24
CA LEU A 163 6.23 -7.45 -5.23
C LEU A 163 7.73 -7.65 -4.97
N ILE A 164 8.44 -6.55 -4.66
CA ILE A 164 9.88 -6.58 -4.38
C ILE A 164 10.17 -7.40 -3.13
N ILE A 165 9.38 -7.22 -2.07
CA ILE A 165 9.56 -7.96 -0.81
C ILE A 165 9.21 -9.43 -0.98
N ALA A 166 8.11 -9.74 -1.66
CA ALA A 166 7.75 -11.11 -1.99
C ALA A 166 8.82 -11.76 -2.88
N ALA A 167 9.42 -11.01 -3.82
CA ALA A 167 10.54 -11.48 -4.63
C ALA A 167 11.80 -11.76 -3.79
N ALA A 168 12.10 -10.89 -2.81
CA ALA A 168 13.24 -11.05 -1.90
C ALA A 168 13.12 -12.32 -1.06
N SER A 169 11.90 -12.75 -0.73
CA SER A 169 11.64 -13.96 0.06
C SER A 169 12.14 -15.25 -0.61
N PHE A 170 12.25 -15.28 -1.94
CA PHE A 170 12.81 -16.45 -2.64
C PHE A 170 14.30 -16.65 -2.38
N LYS A 171 15.04 -15.57 -2.10
CA LYS A 171 16.48 -15.63 -1.86
C LYS A 171 16.84 -15.66 -0.37
N TRP A 172 16.10 -14.86 0.43
CA TRP A 172 16.31 -14.73 1.87
C TRP A 172 15.19 -15.44 2.63
N VAL A 173 15.19 -16.77 2.54
CA VAL A 173 14.21 -17.64 3.19
C VAL A 173 14.26 -17.43 4.71
N GLY A 174 13.09 -17.18 5.32
CA GLY A 174 12.97 -17.04 6.77
C GLY A 174 13.30 -15.66 7.34
N ASN A 175 13.62 -14.64 6.52
CA ASN A 175 13.83 -13.29 7.02
C ASN A 175 12.49 -12.55 7.25
N SER A 176 11.92 -12.73 8.44
CA SER A 176 10.66 -12.10 8.86
C SER A 176 10.72 -10.58 8.96
N ARG A 177 11.91 -9.96 8.89
CA ARG A 177 12.07 -8.49 8.98
C ARG A 177 11.85 -7.75 7.67
N LEU A 178 11.77 -8.44 6.54
CA LEU A 178 11.54 -7.80 5.25
C LEU A 178 10.24 -6.96 5.21
N PRO A 179 9.09 -7.43 5.74
CA PRO A 179 7.88 -6.61 5.82
C PRO A 179 8.02 -5.38 6.73
N GLU A 180 8.81 -5.46 7.81
CA GLU A 180 9.07 -4.34 8.72
C GLU A 180 9.90 -3.24 8.05
N ILE A 181 10.90 -3.63 7.26
CA ILE A 181 11.70 -2.68 6.47
C ILE A 181 10.80 -1.95 5.47
N ALA A 182 9.90 -2.68 4.79
CA ALA A 182 8.97 -2.08 3.86
C ALA A 182 8.05 -1.06 4.52
N SER A 183 7.42 -1.44 5.63
CA SER A 183 6.52 -0.54 6.36
C SER A 183 7.24 0.72 6.85
N SER A 184 8.51 0.60 7.23
CA SER A 184 9.34 1.75 7.62
C SER A 184 9.60 2.69 6.44
N VAL A 185 9.84 2.16 5.25
CA VAL A 185 10.02 2.96 4.02
C VAL A 185 8.71 3.61 3.59
N GLU A 186 7.60 2.87 3.62
CA GLU A 186 6.26 3.38 3.32
C GLU A 186 5.88 4.57 4.21
N ALA A 187 6.26 4.52 5.50
CA ALA A 187 5.91 5.54 6.49
C ALA A 187 6.35 6.96 6.12
N PHE A 188 7.38 7.13 5.27
CA PHE A 188 7.77 8.45 4.77
C PHE A 188 6.67 9.14 3.96
N GLY A 189 5.81 8.38 3.30
CA GLY A 189 4.68 8.90 2.51
C GLY A 189 3.54 9.51 3.33
N GLN A 190 3.57 9.40 4.67
CA GLN A 190 2.53 9.91 5.60
C GLN A 190 2.79 11.32 6.12
N TYR A 191 3.93 11.92 5.75
CA TYR A 191 4.37 13.22 6.26
C TYR A 191 4.57 14.21 5.11
N PRO A 192 4.44 15.53 5.40
CA PRO A 192 4.86 16.56 4.46
C PRO A 192 6.35 16.39 4.10
N ILE A 193 6.64 16.34 2.79
CA ILE A 193 8.01 16.06 2.32
C ILE A 193 9.01 17.16 2.72
N GLU A 194 8.52 18.37 2.98
CA GLU A 194 9.31 19.54 3.33
C GLU A 194 10.06 19.39 4.66
N ILE A 195 9.61 18.49 5.55
CA ILE A 195 10.28 18.24 6.83
C ILE A 195 11.59 17.46 6.66
N PHE A 196 11.78 16.80 5.51
CA PHE A 196 12.95 15.98 5.26
C PHE A 196 14.07 16.77 4.56
N PRO A 197 15.35 16.40 4.81
CA PRO A 197 16.48 16.90 4.05
C PRO A 197 16.34 16.64 2.54
N VAL A 198 16.95 17.49 1.71
CA VAL A 198 16.85 17.44 0.23
C VAL A 198 17.19 16.04 -0.32
N ALA A 199 18.20 15.38 0.23
CA ALA A 199 18.59 14.03 -0.20
C ALA A 199 17.45 12.99 0.02
N ILE A 200 16.80 13.03 1.19
CA ILE A 200 15.68 12.13 1.50
C ILE A 200 14.47 12.45 0.61
N ARG A 201 14.21 13.74 0.35
CA ARG A 201 13.14 14.14 -0.59
C ARG A 201 13.36 13.55 -1.98
N ALA A 202 14.60 13.64 -2.49
CA ALA A 202 14.94 13.11 -3.80
C ALA A 202 14.78 11.57 -3.86
N ILE A 203 15.21 10.86 -2.82
CA ILE A 203 15.03 9.41 -2.72
C ILE A 203 13.55 9.04 -2.67
N ALA A 204 12.76 9.69 -1.80
CA ALA A 204 11.35 9.42 -1.58
C ALA A 204 10.44 9.86 -2.75
N SER A 205 10.96 10.66 -3.69
CA SER A 205 10.24 11.09 -4.89
C SER A 205 10.66 10.34 -6.15
N PHE A 206 11.96 9.97 -6.30
CA PHE A 206 12.50 9.51 -7.58
C PHE A 206 13.20 8.16 -7.53
N ILE A 207 13.54 7.61 -6.37
CA ILE A 207 14.14 6.28 -6.24
C ILE A 207 13.09 5.27 -5.76
N ILE A 208 12.51 5.53 -4.60
CA ILE A 208 11.37 4.77 -4.07
C ILE A 208 10.25 5.79 -3.86
N PRO A 209 9.38 6.04 -4.86
CA PRO A 209 8.51 7.22 -4.89
C PRO A 209 7.34 7.13 -3.90
N VAL A 210 7.66 6.93 -2.60
CA VAL A 210 6.69 6.77 -1.50
C VAL A 210 5.85 8.01 -1.24
N CYS A 211 6.33 9.20 -1.64
CA CYS A 211 5.56 10.43 -1.52
C CYS A 211 4.28 10.43 -2.35
N LEU A 212 4.18 9.57 -3.37
CA LEU A 212 2.95 9.37 -4.15
C LEU A 212 1.86 8.66 -3.35
N ILE A 213 2.18 7.95 -2.28
CA ILE A 213 1.19 7.17 -1.55
C ILE A 213 0.19 8.07 -0.81
N GLY A 214 0.65 9.21 -0.25
CA GLY A 214 -0.20 10.14 0.49
C GLY A 214 0.08 11.61 0.19
N PHE A 215 1.36 12.02 0.21
CA PHE A 215 1.75 13.42 0.13
C PHE A 215 1.39 14.10 -1.21
N TYR A 216 1.85 13.59 -2.34
CA TYR A 216 1.60 14.22 -3.65
C TYR A 216 0.12 14.27 -4.03
N PRO A 217 -0.71 13.24 -3.81
CA PRO A 217 -2.14 13.34 -4.02
C PRO A 217 -2.82 14.40 -3.16
N ALA A 218 -2.41 14.52 -1.87
CA ALA A 218 -2.91 15.56 -0.98
C ALA A 218 -2.50 16.96 -1.44
N ALA A 219 -1.22 17.16 -1.77
CA ALA A 219 -0.71 18.42 -2.29
C ALA A 219 -1.42 18.83 -3.60
N ALA A 220 -1.81 17.85 -4.43
CA ALA A 220 -2.59 18.12 -5.65
C ALA A 220 -3.96 18.71 -5.33
N LEU A 221 -4.71 18.14 -4.38
CA LEU A 221 -6.01 18.69 -3.96
C LEU A 221 -5.90 20.11 -3.43
N LEU A 222 -4.79 20.45 -2.77
CA LEU A 222 -4.50 21.76 -2.22
C LEU A 222 -3.94 22.76 -3.26
N GLY A 223 -3.72 22.32 -4.51
CA GLY A 223 -3.12 23.15 -5.55
C GLY A 223 -1.64 23.48 -5.32
N ARG A 224 -0.94 22.70 -4.49
CA ARG A 224 0.49 22.90 -4.12
C ARG A 224 1.44 21.95 -4.87
N THR A 225 1.00 21.28 -5.93
CA THR A 225 1.84 20.37 -6.70
C THR A 225 2.68 21.08 -7.73
N GLY A 226 3.97 20.76 -7.75
CA GLY A 226 4.88 21.08 -8.85
C GLY A 226 4.92 19.98 -9.91
N ILE A 227 5.69 20.23 -10.97
CA ILE A 227 5.95 19.26 -12.05
C ILE A 227 6.63 17.97 -11.54
N GLU A 228 7.30 18.06 -10.38
CA GLU A 228 7.99 16.95 -9.71
C GLU A 228 7.06 15.78 -9.37
N ALA A 229 5.81 16.06 -8.98
CA ALA A 229 4.81 15.04 -8.67
C ALA A 229 4.47 14.18 -9.90
N PHE A 230 4.36 14.78 -11.06
CA PHE A 230 4.08 14.05 -12.30
C PHE A 230 5.32 13.31 -12.80
N GLY A 231 6.52 13.86 -12.59
CA GLY A 231 7.78 13.14 -12.79
C GLY A 231 7.89 11.88 -11.92
N SER A 232 7.55 12.01 -10.64
CA SER A 232 7.48 10.91 -9.69
C SER A 232 6.46 9.83 -10.11
N ALA A 233 5.31 10.22 -10.69
CA ALA A 233 4.33 9.27 -11.22
C ALA A 233 4.89 8.45 -12.39
N GLY A 234 5.70 9.06 -13.27
CA GLY A 234 6.42 8.33 -14.32
C GLY A 234 7.40 7.29 -13.72
N VAL A 235 8.12 7.67 -12.67
CA VAL A 235 9.01 6.75 -11.94
C VAL A 235 8.23 5.62 -11.28
N ALA A 236 7.02 5.86 -10.78
CA ALA A 236 6.17 4.81 -10.19
C ALA A 236 5.86 3.67 -11.17
N LEU A 237 5.63 4.00 -12.45
CA LEU A 237 5.40 2.99 -13.48
C LEU A 237 6.66 2.14 -13.75
N LEU A 238 7.84 2.78 -13.79
CA LEU A 238 9.11 2.06 -13.91
C LEU A 238 9.37 1.18 -12.68
N PHE A 239 9.05 1.68 -11.50
CA PHE A 239 9.19 0.94 -10.25
C PHE A 239 8.25 -0.27 -10.21
N LEU A 240 7.02 -0.15 -10.72
CA LEU A 240 6.09 -1.27 -10.86
C LEU A 240 6.61 -2.30 -11.86
N ALA A 241 7.11 -1.86 -13.01
CA ALA A 241 7.70 -2.75 -14.00
C ALA A 241 8.90 -3.51 -13.41
N PHE A 242 9.75 -2.82 -12.65
CA PHE A 242 10.88 -3.42 -11.94
C PHE A 242 10.41 -4.49 -10.94
N GLY A 243 9.41 -4.19 -10.09
CA GLY A 243 8.85 -5.13 -9.12
C GLY A 243 8.32 -6.40 -9.78
N VAL A 244 7.55 -6.26 -10.87
CA VAL A 244 7.00 -7.39 -11.64
C VAL A 244 8.14 -8.21 -12.29
N CYS A 245 9.13 -7.55 -12.90
CA CYS A 245 10.27 -8.22 -13.51
C CYS A 245 11.10 -8.98 -12.48
N LEU A 246 11.36 -8.35 -11.33
CA LEU A 246 12.12 -8.96 -10.24
C LEU A 246 11.41 -10.20 -9.69
N TYR A 247 10.11 -10.10 -9.41
CA TYR A 247 9.31 -11.23 -8.92
C TYR A 247 9.32 -12.39 -9.91
N ARG A 248 9.10 -12.11 -11.20
CA ARG A 248 9.16 -13.14 -12.26
C ARG A 248 10.54 -13.78 -12.39
N LYS A 249 11.62 -13.00 -12.24
CA LYS A 249 12.98 -13.52 -12.26
C LYS A 249 13.24 -14.44 -11.08
N MET A 250 12.81 -14.05 -9.88
CA MET A 250 13.01 -14.84 -8.67
C MET A 250 12.24 -16.17 -8.71
N ILE A 251 11.01 -16.18 -9.22
CA ILE A 251 10.26 -17.43 -9.46
C ILE A 251 11.06 -18.41 -10.33
N ARG A 252 11.71 -17.92 -11.39
CA ARG A 252 12.52 -18.78 -12.28
C ARG A 252 13.80 -19.33 -11.63
N MET A 253 14.26 -18.67 -10.58
CA MET A 253 15.45 -19.08 -9.82
C MET A 253 15.10 -19.94 -8.61
N TYR A 254 13.82 -20.16 -8.35
CA TYR A 254 13.36 -20.98 -7.23
C TYR A 254 13.78 -22.44 -7.47
N GLN A 255 14.50 -22.99 -6.50
CA GLN A 255 14.84 -24.38 -6.42
C GLN A 255 14.03 -25.00 -5.29
N GLY A 256 13.24 -26.01 -5.60
CA GLY A 256 12.43 -26.71 -4.60
C GLY A 256 13.29 -27.34 -3.52
N ALA A 257 12.71 -27.55 -2.33
CA ALA A 257 13.41 -28.15 -1.20
C ALA A 257 13.84 -29.62 -1.42
N GLY A 258 13.53 -30.20 -2.56
CA GLY A 258 13.86 -31.58 -2.96
C GLY A 258 14.95 -31.69 -4.03
N GLY A 259 15.63 -30.59 -4.40
CA GLY A 259 16.71 -30.59 -5.40
C GLY A 259 18.08 -30.64 -4.79
#